data_3bc0b7ed676ff9493b95d192100571cd
#
_entry.id   3bc0b7ed676ff9493b95d192100571cd
#
_cell.length_a   1.000
_cell.length_b   1.000
_cell.length_c   1.000
_cell.angle_alpha   90.00
_cell.angle_beta   90.00
_cell.angle_gamma   90.00
#
_symmetry.space_group_name_H-M   'P 1'
#
loop_
_entity.id
_entity.type
_entity.pdbx_description
1 polymer ?
#
loop_
_entity_poly.entity_id
_entity_poly.type
_entity_poly.pdbx_seq_one_letter_code
_entity_poly.pdbx_strand_id
1 'polypeptide(L)'
;MKLKEESEKVVLKLNIQKTKIMDSDSITSWQIDGETMETVTDFIFLGSKITADGDCSHEFKRCLLLGRKAITNLDSILKSRNITLPTKVHLVKAMVFPVVMCGHKHCTIKKAECRRIDAFELWCWRNSWESLGLQGDPTSQSWRKSVWIFIGRTDLKLKLQYFGHLMWRTNSLEKTLMLGKTEGRRRRGRQRMRWLDGITSSINEFE
;
A
#
# COMPACT_ATOMS: atom_id res chain seq x y z
N MET A 1 31.29 -7.76 -9.29
CA MET A 1 29.87 -7.54 -8.90
C MET A 1 29.80 -7.38 -7.38
N LYS A 2 29.72 -6.14 -6.91
CA LYS A 2 29.80 -5.81 -5.48
C LYS A 2 28.82 -6.58 -4.59
N LEU A 3 27.59 -6.82 -5.05
CA LEU A 3 26.55 -7.50 -4.24
C LEU A 3 26.92 -8.95 -3.92
N LYS A 4 27.48 -9.68 -4.89
CA LYS A 4 27.90 -11.08 -4.70
C LYS A 4 29.09 -11.15 -3.74
N GLU A 5 30.10 -10.31 -3.94
CA GLU A 5 31.28 -10.23 -3.08
C GLU A 5 30.92 -9.89 -1.64
N GLU A 6 29.99 -8.95 -1.43
CA GLU A 6 29.52 -8.59 -0.08
C GLU A 6 28.66 -9.69 0.55
N SER A 7 27.87 -10.42 -0.24
CA SER A 7 27.06 -11.53 0.28
C SER A 7 27.93 -12.73 0.69
N GLU A 8 29.00 -13.00 -0.05
CA GLU A 8 29.94 -14.08 0.26
C GLU A 8 30.73 -13.80 1.56
N LYS A 9 31.03 -12.54 1.86
CA LYS A 9 31.67 -12.16 3.14
C LYS A 9 30.84 -12.53 4.37
N VAL A 10 29.51 -12.58 4.23
CA VAL A 10 28.57 -12.96 5.31
C VAL A 10 28.04 -14.38 5.15
N VAL A 11 28.75 -15.22 4.37
CA VAL A 11 28.43 -16.63 4.13
C VAL A 11 27.06 -16.85 3.45
N LEU A 12 26.52 -15.83 2.77
CA LEU A 12 25.29 -15.93 1.99
C LEU A 12 25.61 -16.18 0.53
N LYS A 13 25.02 -17.23 -0.05
CA LYS A 13 25.13 -17.50 -1.49
C LYS A 13 23.94 -16.94 -2.25
N LEU A 14 24.22 -16.15 -3.30
CA LEU A 14 23.19 -15.65 -4.19
C LEU A 14 22.59 -16.80 -4.98
N ASN A 15 21.27 -16.98 -4.87
CA ASN A 15 20.55 -17.97 -5.68
C ASN A 15 20.15 -17.33 -7.01
N ILE A 16 20.92 -17.58 -8.07
CA ILE A 16 20.74 -16.99 -9.39
C ILE A 16 19.36 -17.33 -9.97
N GLN A 17 18.90 -18.58 -9.85
CA GLN A 17 17.61 -19.03 -10.38
C GLN A 17 16.39 -18.32 -9.74
N LYS A 18 16.52 -17.90 -8.46
CA LYS A 18 15.47 -17.18 -7.75
C LYS A 18 15.62 -15.66 -7.84
N THR A 19 16.75 -15.18 -8.33
CA THR A 19 17.01 -13.76 -8.48
C THR A 19 16.38 -13.27 -9.78
N LYS A 20 15.59 -12.21 -9.71
CA LYS A 20 14.93 -11.59 -10.86
C LYS A 20 15.36 -10.15 -10.96
N ILE A 21 15.44 -9.67 -12.19
CA ILE A 21 15.77 -8.27 -12.48
C ILE A 21 14.52 -7.55 -12.97
N MET A 22 14.28 -6.40 -12.40
CA MET A 22 13.22 -5.50 -12.84
C MET A 22 13.84 -4.16 -13.20
N ASP A 23 13.60 -3.72 -14.42
CA ASP A 23 14.10 -2.45 -14.94
C ASP A 23 12.95 -1.61 -15.51
N SER A 24 13.07 -0.31 -15.42
CA SER A 24 12.15 0.65 -16.03
C SER A 24 12.47 0.90 -17.52
N ASP A 25 13.63 0.48 -17.99
CA ASP A 25 14.07 0.54 -19.36
C ASP A 25 14.12 -0.89 -19.95
N SER A 26 13.88 -1.03 -21.24
CA SER A 26 13.93 -2.32 -21.92
C SER A 26 15.39 -2.81 -22.07
N ILE A 27 15.95 -3.33 -20.98
CA ILE A 27 17.24 -4.03 -21.01
C ILE A 27 16.98 -5.46 -21.51
N THR A 28 17.67 -5.84 -22.57
CA THR A 28 17.42 -7.09 -23.27
C THR A 28 17.97 -8.32 -22.59
N SER A 29 19.06 -8.23 -21.83
CA SER A 29 19.60 -9.36 -21.07
C SER A 29 20.59 -8.92 -20.00
N TRP A 30 20.52 -9.57 -18.84
CA TRP A 30 21.51 -9.46 -17.77
C TRP A 30 22.09 -10.84 -17.48
N GLN A 31 23.41 -10.90 -17.30
CA GLN A 31 24.10 -12.13 -16.96
C GLN A 31 24.85 -11.97 -15.62
N ILE A 32 24.76 -12.98 -14.79
CA ILE A 32 25.53 -13.12 -13.55
C ILE A 32 26.28 -14.45 -13.65
N ASP A 33 27.60 -14.40 -13.60
CA ASP A 33 28.47 -15.60 -13.74
C ASP A 33 28.23 -16.44 -15.00
N GLY A 34 27.84 -15.77 -16.12
CA GLY A 34 27.51 -16.46 -17.37
C GLY A 34 26.08 -17.03 -17.46
N GLU A 35 25.30 -16.97 -16.38
CA GLU A 35 23.89 -17.34 -16.39
C GLU A 35 23.00 -16.12 -16.70
N THR A 36 22.04 -16.30 -17.61
CA THR A 36 21.10 -15.25 -17.99
C THR A 36 20.02 -15.12 -16.91
N MET A 37 19.79 -13.89 -16.46
CA MET A 37 18.79 -13.58 -15.45
C MET A 37 17.42 -13.36 -16.08
N GLU A 38 16.37 -13.82 -15.39
CA GLU A 38 14.99 -13.55 -15.76
C GLU A 38 14.64 -12.08 -15.53
N THR A 39 14.22 -11.40 -16.60
CA THR A 39 13.70 -10.03 -16.50
C THR A 39 12.20 -10.06 -16.32
N VAL A 40 11.69 -9.37 -15.31
CA VAL A 40 10.26 -9.33 -14.96
C VAL A 40 9.74 -7.89 -14.97
N THR A 41 8.48 -7.74 -15.38
CA THR A 41 7.78 -6.44 -15.38
C THR A 41 7.11 -6.15 -14.06
N ASP A 42 6.82 -7.19 -13.28
CA ASP A 42 6.27 -7.07 -11.93
C ASP A 42 6.79 -8.17 -11.01
N PHE A 43 6.77 -7.90 -9.73
CA PHE A 43 7.26 -8.82 -8.71
C PHE A 43 6.51 -8.63 -7.40
N ILE A 44 6.24 -9.73 -6.68
CA ILE A 44 5.66 -9.66 -5.33
C ILE A 44 6.79 -9.71 -4.31
N PHE A 45 7.02 -8.60 -3.63
CA PHE A 45 8.04 -8.48 -2.60
C PHE A 45 7.38 -8.21 -1.24
N LEU A 46 7.63 -9.08 -0.26
CA LEU A 46 7.05 -9.00 1.08
C LEU A 46 5.51 -8.79 1.08
N GLY A 47 4.83 -9.45 0.14
CA GLY A 47 3.38 -9.37 0.02
C GLY A 47 2.85 -8.17 -0.77
N SER A 48 3.70 -7.24 -1.22
CA SER A 48 3.31 -6.11 -2.06
C SER A 48 3.76 -6.30 -3.51
N LYS A 49 2.88 -5.99 -4.46
CA LYS A 49 3.19 -6.05 -5.89
C LYS A 49 3.91 -4.77 -6.32
N ILE A 50 5.15 -4.92 -6.78
CA ILE A 50 5.98 -3.86 -7.34
C ILE A 50 5.98 -4.02 -8.85
N THR A 51 5.85 -2.92 -9.58
CA THR A 51 5.86 -2.87 -11.05
C THR A 51 7.03 -2.01 -11.54
N ALA A 52 7.60 -2.36 -12.69
CA ALA A 52 8.75 -1.66 -13.27
C ALA A 52 8.44 -0.18 -13.59
N ASP A 53 7.19 0.15 -13.90
CA ASP A 53 6.73 1.52 -14.13
C ASP A 53 6.52 2.33 -12.84
N GLY A 54 6.61 1.68 -11.67
CA GLY A 54 6.36 2.29 -10.36
C GLY A 54 4.89 2.73 -10.16
N ASP A 55 3.93 2.19 -10.94
CA ASP A 55 2.51 2.48 -10.73
C ASP A 55 1.89 1.55 -9.69
N CYS A 56 1.53 2.10 -8.56
CA CYS A 56 0.91 1.36 -7.46
C CYS A 56 -0.58 1.04 -7.67
N SER A 57 -1.21 1.47 -8.76
CA SER A 57 -2.66 1.27 -8.99
C SER A 57 -3.05 -0.21 -9.02
N HIS A 58 -2.16 -1.08 -9.52
CA HIS A 58 -2.36 -2.52 -9.51
C HIS A 58 -2.37 -3.10 -8.10
N GLU A 59 -1.45 -2.63 -7.25
CA GLU A 59 -1.37 -3.05 -5.86
C GLU A 59 -2.60 -2.60 -5.06
N PHE A 60 -3.07 -1.37 -5.25
CA PHE A 60 -4.31 -0.89 -4.63
C PHE A 60 -5.51 -1.76 -4.99
N LYS A 61 -5.68 -2.08 -6.28
CA LYS A 61 -6.76 -2.97 -6.72
C LYS A 61 -6.66 -4.35 -6.07
N ARG A 62 -5.45 -4.92 -6.00
CA ARG A 62 -5.18 -6.22 -5.37
C ARG A 62 -5.54 -6.19 -3.88
N CYS A 63 -5.08 -5.18 -3.14
CA CYS A 63 -5.37 -5.03 -1.71
C CYS A 63 -6.87 -4.86 -1.44
N LEU A 64 -7.60 -4.10 -2.26
CA LEU A 64 -9.05 -3.97 -2.16
C LEU A 64 -9.77 -5.31 -2.41
N LEU A 65 -9.31 -6.12 -3.37
CA LEU A 65 -9.86 -7.46 -3.61
C LEU A 65 -9.61 -8.39 -2.42
N LEU A 66 -8.41 -8.36 -1.85
CA LEU A 66 -8.08 -9.12 -0.63
C LEU A 66 -8.93 -8.68 0.56
N GLY A 67 -9.14 -7.37 0.72
CA GLY A 67 -10.04 -6.82 1.73
C GLY A 67 -11.49 -7.30 1.57
N ARG A 68 -12.01 -7.34 0.33
CA ARG A 68 -13.35 -7.91 0.04
C ARG A 68 -13.42 -9.38 0.43
N LYS A 69 -12.41 -10.16 0.07
CA LYS A 69 -12.33 -11.59 0.47
C LYS A 69 -12.30 -11.74 1.98
N ALA A 70 -11.54 -10.89 2.68
CA ALA A 70 -11.50 -10.91 4.15
C ALA A 70 -12.88 -10.61 4.78
N ILE A 71 -13.63 -9.63 4.27
CA ILE A 71 -15.03 -9.36 4.69
C ILE A 71 -15.91 -10.56 4.45
N THR A 72 -15.84 -11.18 3.27
CA THR A 72 -16.65 -12.37 2.95
C THR A 72 -16.35 -13.54 3.89
N ASN A 73 -15.09 -13.72 4.27
CA ASN A 73 -14.72 -14.74 5.26
C ASN A 73 -15.26 -14.46 6.67
N LEU A 74 -15.54 -13.19 6.98
CA LEU A 74 -16.13 -12.77 8.25
C LEU A 74 -17.67 -12.71 8.22
N ASP A 75 -18.31 -13.00 7.08
CA ASP A 75 -19.74 -12.82 6.86
C ASP A 75 -20.61 -13.50 7.92
N SER A 76 -20.28 -14.74 8.30
CA SER A 76 -21.00 -15.47 9.35
C SER A 76 -20.94 -14.76 10.72
N ILE A 77 -19.81 -14.17 11.06
CA ILE A 77 -19.61 -13.42 12.30
C ILE A 77 -20.33 -12.08 12.21
N LEU A 78 -20.19 -11.39 11.10
CA LEU A 78 -20.83 -10.09 10.87
C LEU A 78 -22.35 -10.18 10.86
N LYS A 79 -22.92 -11.28 10.36
CA LYS A 79 -24.37 -11.56 10.35
C LYS A 79 -24.92 -12.07 11.69
N SER A 80 -24.08 -12.52 12.61
CA SER A 80 -24.51 -13.02 13.91
C SER A 80 -25.18 -11.92 14.73
N ARG A 81 -26.40 -12.21 15.26
CA ARG A 81 -27.12 -11.30 16.16
C ARG A 81 -26.55 -11.26 17.57
N ASN A 82 -25.79 -12.28 17.95
CA ASN A 82 -25.19 -12.39 19.31
C ASN A 82 -23.96 -11.50 19.49
N ILE A 83 -23.42 -10.93 18.42
CA ILE A 83 -22.23 -10.10 18.46
C ILE A 83 -22.63 -8.63 18.37
N THR A 84 -22.17 -7.83 19.32
CA THR A 84 -22.49 -6.41 19.38
C THR A 84 -21.86 -5.62 18.23
N LEU A 85 -22.49 -4.53 17.82
CA LEU A 85 -21.98 -3.66 16.75
C LEU A 85 -20.55 -3.14 17.02
N PRO A 86 -20.20 -2.66 18.20
CA PRO A 86 -18.82 -2.24 18.49
C PRO A 86 -17.79 -3.35 18.24
N THR A 87 -18.12 -4.60 18.62
CA THR A 87 -17.24 -5.75 18.38
C THR A 87 -17.06 -6.02 16.89
N LYS A 88 -18.13 -5.97 16.10
CA LYS A 88 -18.10 -6.13 14.62
C LYS A 88 -17.22 -5.04 14.00
N VAL A 89 -17.42 -3.79 14.39
CA VAL A 89 -16.59 -2.65 13.96
C VAL A 89 -15.12 -2.87 14.29
N HIS A 90 -14.83 -3.33 15.50
CA HIS A 90 -13.46 -3.63 15.92
C HIS A 90 -12.85 -4.74 15.07
N LEU A 91 -13.58 -5.81 14.78
CA LEU A 91 -13.13 -6.91 13.93
C LEU A 91 -12.78 -6.42 12.52
N VAL A 92 -13.65 -5.64 11.89
CA VAL A 92 -13.38 -5.07 10.56
C VAL A 92 -12.13 -4.20 10.59
N LYS A 93 -11.99 -3.34 11.60
CA LYS A 93 -10.82 -2.47 11.78
C LYS A 93 -9.52 -3.24 12.01
N ALA A 94 -9.58 -4.33 12.76
CA ALA A 94 -8.40 -5.11 13.12
C ALA A 94 -7.97 -6.11 12.02
N MET A 95 -8.91 -6.68 11.27
CA MET A 95 -8.63 -7.77 10.33
C MET A 95 -8.69 -7.35 8.86
N VAL A 96 -9.58 -6.44 8.49
CA VAL A 96 -9.79 -6.07 7.09
C VAL A 96 -8.94 -4.87 6.69
N PHE A 97 -8.96 -3.81 7.48
CA PHE A 97 -8.26 -2.58 7.13
C PHE A 97 -6.73 -2.75 7.03
N PRO A 98 -6.04 -3.52 7.89
CA PRO A 98 -4.61 -3.76 7.72
C PRO A 98 -4.28 -4.44 6.39
N VAL A 99 -5.15 -5.33 5.89
CA VAL A 99 -4.97 -5.99 4.59
C VAL A 99 -5.09 -4.98 3.45
N VAL A 100 -6.08 -4.09 3.52
CA VAL A 100 -6.29 -3.04 2.51
C VAL A 100 -5.16 -2.01 2.55
N MET A 101 -4.68 -1.67 3.73
CA MET A 101 -3.61 -0.67 3.94
C MET A 101 -2.20 -1.23 3.68
N CYS A 102 -2.08 -2.52 3.40
CA CYS A 102 -0.79 -3.14 3.05
C CYS A 102 -0.26 -2.48 1.76
N GLY A 103 1.01 -2.06 1.79
CA GLY A 103 1.62 -1.39 0.64
C GLY A 103 1.36 0.12 0.49
N HIS A 104 0.34 0.68 1.17
CA HIS A 104 0.03 2.11 1.07
C HIS A 104 1.17 3.03 1.56
N LYS A 105 1.97 2.57 2.50
CA LYS A 105 3.06 3.37 3.09
C LYS A 105 4.12 3.80 2.06
N HIS A 106 4.35 2.98 1.05
CA HIS A 106 5.40 3.18 0.05
C HIS A 106 4.88 3.85 -1.23
N CYS A 107 3.57 3.87 -1.41
CA CYS A 107 2.93 4.30 -2.64
C CYS A 107 2.43 5.74 -2.58
N THR A 108 2.56 6.43 -3.69
CA THR A 108 1.87 7.71 -3.90
C THR A 108 0.43 7.42 -4.29
N ILE A 109 -0.53 7.83 -3.45
CA ILE A 109 -1.96 7.60 -3.69
C ILE A 109 -2.49 8.68 -4.63
N LYS A 110 -3.07 8.26 -5.75
CA LYS A 110 -3.78 9.17 -6.68
C LYS A 110 -5.21 9.41 -6.17
N LYS A 111 -5.82 10.55 -6.51
CA LYS A 111 -7.23 10.85 -6.13
C LYS A 111 -8.22 9.76 -6.54
N ALA A 112 -7.96 9.05 -7.64
CA ALA A 112 -8.78 7.93 -8.08
C ALA A 112 -8.72 6.73 -7.13
N GLU A 113 -7.56 6.46 -6.56
CA GLU A 113 -7.37 5.40 -5.56
C GLU A 113 -8.03 5.78 -4.22
N CYS A 114 -7.94 7.04 -3.79
CA CYS A 114 -8.66 7.52 -2.60
C CYS A 114 -10.16 7.24 -2.74
N ARG A 115 -10.77 7.63 -3.87
CA ARG A 115 -12.21 7.35 -4.14
C ARG A 115 -12.57 5.87 -4.11
N ARG A 116 -11.67 4.98 -4.56
CA ARG A 116 -11.87 3.52 -4.50
C ARG A 116 -11.80 2.99 -3.07
N ILE A 117 -10.90 3.54 -2.27
CA ILE A 117 -10.76 3.19 -0.85
C ILE A 117 -12.02 3.63 -0.10
N ASP A 118 -12.48 4.87 -0.34
CA ASP A 118 -13.70 5.39 0.26
C ASP A 118 -14.95 4.55 -0.12
N ALA A 119 -15.06 4.19 -1.40
CA ALA A 119 -16.13 3.32 -1.88
C ALA A 119 -16.07 1.92 -1.25
N PHE A 120 -14.87 1.37 -1.04
CA PHE A 120 -14.68 0.10 -0.35
C PHE A 120 -15.06 0.21 1.13
N GLU A 121 -14.67 1.27 1.81
CA GLU A 121 -15.05 1.51 3.21
C GLU A 121 -16.57 1.58 3.37
N LEU A 122 -17.24 2.35 2.51
CA LEU A 122 -18.69 2.40 2.47
C LEU A 122 -19.32 1.03 2.27
N TRP A 123 -18.78 0.25 1.33
CA TRP A 123 -19.28 -1.10 1.06
C TRP A 123 -19.12 -2.01 2.30
N CYS A 124 -17.99 -1.95 3.01
CA CYS A 124 -17.77 -2.70 4.23
C CYS A 124 -18.83 -2.38 5.29
N TRP A 125 -19.13 -1.09 5.47
CA TRP A 125 -20.09 -0.64 6.46
C TRP A 125 -21.52 -1.01 6.08
N ARG A 126 -21.89 -0.89 4.81
CA ARG A 126 -23.21 -1.34 4.33
C ARG A 126 -23.42 -2.82 4.58
N ASN A 127 -22.45 -3.64 4.20
CA ASN A 127 -22.53 -5.09 4.41
C ASN A 127 -22.63 -5.46 5.91
N SER A 128 -21.93 -4.75 6.77
CA SER A 128 -22.03 -4.93 8.22
C SER A 128 -23.36 -4.44 8.79
N TRP A 129 -23.98 -3.42 8.18
CA TRP A 129 -25.23 -2.79 8.61
C TRP A 129 -26.46 -3.59 8.22
N GLU A 130 -26.53 -4.05 6.99
CA GLU A 130 -27.61 -4.92 6.50
C GLU A 130 -27.76 -6.18 7.36
N SER A 131 -26.63 -6.70 7.83
CA SER A 131 -26.61 -7.88 8.70
C SER A 131 -27.20 -7.65 10.09
N LEU A 132 -27.40 -6.39 10.51
CA LEU A 132 -27.97 -6.03 11.81
C LEU A 132 -29.49 -5.81 11.77
N GLY A 133 -30.11 -5.83 10.57
CA GLY A 133 -31.56 -5.55 10.41
C GLY A 133 -31.93 -4.12 10.84
N LEU A 134 -30.99 -3.20 10.90
CA LEU A 134 -31.24 -1.81 11.24
C LEU A 134 -31.86 -1.12 10.03
N GLN A 135 -33.14 -0.79 10.14
CA GLN A 135 -33.85 0.04 9.15
C GLN A 135 -33.36 1.49 9.33
N GLY A 136 -32.52 1.95 8.45
CA GLY A 136 -32.00 3.32 8.42
C GLY A 136 -30.98 3.49 7.32
N ASP A 137 -30.90 4.68 6.75
CA ASP A 137 -29.92 4.98 5.71
C ASP A 137 -28.51 5.07 6.33
N PRO A 138 -27.59 4.11 6.00
CA PRO A 138 -26.20 4.16 6.48
C PRO A 138 -25.44 5.37 5.94
N THR A 139 -26.10 6.19 5.10
CA THR A 139 -25.52 7.40 4.54
C THR A 139 -25.80 8.65 5.39
N SER A 140 -26.50 8.53 6.53
CA SER A 140 -26.78 9.67 7.40
C SER A 140 -25.49 10.36 7.85
N GLN A 141 -25.50 11.69 7.89
CA GLN A 141 -24.31 12.53 8.17
C GLN A 141 -23.62 12.21 9.49
N SER A 142 -24.37 11.71 10.49
CA SER A 142 -23.84 11.34 11.80
C SER A 142 -22.86 10.17 11.73
N TRP A 143 -23.13 9.17 10.91
CA TRP A 143 -22.27 8.00 10.70
C TRP A 143 -21.07 8.32 9.81
N ARG A 144 -21.26 9.16 8.80
CA ARG A 144 -20.15 9.65 7.97
C ARG A 144 -19.07 10.30 8.82
N LYS A 145 -19.43 11.15 9.78
CA LYS A 145 -18.44 11.80 10.65
C LYS A 145 -17.69 10.84 11.58
N SER A 146 -18.31 9.74 12.04
CA SER A 146 -17.68 8.81 12.98
C SER A 146 -16.82 7.74 12.30
N VAL A 147 -17.14 7.35 11.07
CA VAL A 147 -16.56 6.19 10.38
C VAL A 147 -15.70 6.61 9.19
N TRP A 148 -16.10 7.60 8.42
CA TRP A 148 -15.48 8.03 7.17
C TRP A 148 -14.05 8.58 7.28
N ILE A 149 -13.66 9.01 8.44
CA ILE A 149 -12.35 9.63 8.64
C ILE A 149 -11.28 8.58 8.97
N PHE A 150 -11.67 7.29 9.03
CA PHE A 150 -10.77 6.28 9.61
C PHE A 150 -9.65 5.86 8.65
N ILE A 151 -9.97 5.47 7.41
CA ILE A 151 -8.93 4.97 6.49
C ILE A 151 -8.01 6.11 6.05
N GLY A 152 -8.54 7.24 5.60
CA GLY A 152 -7.71 8.37 5.16
C GLY A 152 -6.82 8.92 6.27
N ARG A 153 -7.35 9.08 7.49
CA ARG A 153 -6.54 9.49 8.64
C ARG A 153 -5.52 8.43 9.07
N THR A 154 -5.87 7.16 8.98
CA THR A 154 -4.94 6.07 9.32
C THR A 154 -3.81 6.00 8.31
N ASP A 155 -4.08 6.16 7.01
CA ASP A 155 -3.06 6.21 5.97
C ASP A 155 -2.09 7.38 6.20
N LEU A 156 -2.61 8.57 6.41
CA LEU A 156 -1.79 9.75 6.70
C LEU A 156 -0.96 9.55 7.98
N LYS A 157 -1.56 9.02 9.04
CA LYS A 157 -0.84 8.70 10.28
C LYS A 157 0.29 7.72 10.05
N LEU A 158 0.06 6.63 9.31
CA LEU A 158 1.08 5.63 8.99
C LEU A 158 2.20 6.21 8.13
N LYS A 159 1.89 7.06 7.16
CA LYS A 159 2.87 7.77 6.34
C LYS A 159 3.71 8.74 7.17
N LEU A 160 3.08 9.51 8.06
CA LEU A 160 3.78 10.43 8.95
C LEU A 160 4.68 9.69 9.95
N GLN A 161 4.22 8.57 10.49
CA GLN A 161 5.05 7.71 11.34
C GLN A 161 6.27 7.17 10.58
N TYR A 162 6.06 6.66 9.35
CA TYR A 162 7.15 6.19 8.52
C TYR A 162 8.13 7.31 8.20
N PHE A 163 7.64 8.49 7.83
CA PHE A 163 8.45 9.68 7.58
C PHE A 163 9.26 10.08 8.81
N GLY A 164 8.66 10.11 10.00
CA GLY A 164 9.34 10.41 11.25
C GLY A 164 10.48 9.43 11.52
N HIS A 165 10.23 8.12 11.40
CA HIS A 165 11.28 7.11 11.56
C HIS A 165 12.40 7.25 10.53
N LEU A 166 12.07 7.61 9.29
CA LEU A 166 13.05 7.83 8.25
C LEU A 166 13.93 9.06 8.53
N MET A 167 13.32 10.15 9.00
CA MET A 167 14.04 11.38 9.30
C MET A 167 15.00 11.25 10.50
N TRP A 168 14.71 10.36 11.43
CA TRP A 168 15.58 10.07 12.59
C TRP A 168 16.86 9.34 12.19
N ARG A 169 16.88 8.62 11.09
CA ARG A 169 18.07 7.96 10.58
C ARG A 169 19.04 9.00 9.97
N THR A 170 20.28 9.04 10.45
CA THR A 170 21.25 10.06 10.04
C THR A 170 21.72 9.90 8.59
N ASN A 171 22.00 8.68 8.11
CA ASN A 171 22.55 8.43 6.78
C ASN A 171 21.86 7.25 6.11
N SER A 172 20.58 7.42 5.67
CA SER A 172 19.92 6.38 4.94
C SER A 172 19.72 6.75 3.47
N LEU A 173 19.91 5.78 2.60
CA LEU A 173 19.68 5.91 1.16
C LEU A 173 18.22 6.30 0.89
N GLU A 174 17.30 5.72 1.66
CA GLU A 174 15.87 6.00 1.56
C GLU A 174 15.55 7.48 1.83
N LYS A 175 16.21 8.08 2.83
CA LYS A 175 16.07 9.51 3.15
C LYS A 175 16.53 10.37 2.00
N THR A 176 17.69 10.05 1.41
CA THR A 176 18.27 10.76 0.27
C THR A 176 17.34 10.67 -0.95
N LEU A 177 16.79 9.49 -1.23
CA LEU A 177 15.85 9.26 -2.31
C LEU A 177 14.54 10.02 -2.10
N MET A 178 13.96 9.96 -0.90
CA MET A 178 12.70 10.67 -0.59
C MET A 178 12.83 12.18 -0.65
N LEU A 179 13.95 12.73 -0.18
CA LEU A 179 14.20 14.17 -0.25
C LEU A 179 14.56 14.64 -1.68
N GLY A 180 14.70 13.71 -2.63
CA GLY A 180 15.02 14.03 -4.02
C GLY A 180 16.42 14.58 -4.23
N LYS A 181 17.34 14.30 -3.32
CA LYS A 181 18.76 14.69 -3.40
C LYS A 181 19.60 13.71 -4.26
N THR A 182 18.96 13.05 -5.22
CA THR A 182 19.67 12.16 -6.16
C THR A 182 20.14 12.95 -7.36
N GLU A 183 21.41 12.83 -7.67
CA GLU A 183 21.98 13.34 -8.92
C GLU A 183 21.46 12.50 -10.08
N GLY A 184 20.95 13.16 -11.12
CA GLY A 184 20.45 12.48 -12.31
C GLY A 184 19.72 13.42 -13.26
N ARG A 185 19.81 13.13 -14.57
CA ARG A 185 19.10 13.89 -15.61
C ARG A 185 17.61 13.56 -15.55
N ARG A 186 16.76 14.56 -15.29
CA ARG A 186 15.29 14.39 -15.32
C ARG A 186 14.82 14.06 -16.73
N ARG A 187 14.04 12.99 -16.87
CA ARG A 187 13.37 12.65 -18.14
C ARG A 187 12.34 13.73 -18.52
N ARG A 188 12.23 14.03 -19.82
CA ARG A 188 11.16 14.88 -20.36
C ARG A 188 9.82 14.15 -20.20
N GLY A 189 8.83 14.81 -19.62
CA GLY A 189 7.47 14.29 -19.44
C GLY A 189 6.74 14.97 -18.29
N ARG A 190 5.43 14.66 -18.13
CA ARG A 190 4.61 15.14 -17.02
C ARG A 190 5.22 14.65 -15.71
N GLN A 191 5.56 15.58 -14.82
CA GLN A 191 6.17 15.27 -13.53
C GLN A 191 5.23 14.37 -12.73
N ARG A 192 5.73 13.20 -12.29
CA ARG A 192 4.98 12.31 -11.38
C ARG A 192 4.88 12.99 -10.01
N MET A 193 3.74 12.85 -9.36
CA MET A 193 3.53 13.32 -7.99
C MET A 193 4.54 12.62 -7.07
N ARG A 194 5.28 13.41 -6.30
CA ARG A 194 6.22 12.86 -5.32
C ARG A 194 5.46 12.32 -4.12
N TRP A 195 6.06 11.39 -3.41
CA TRP A 195 5.47 10.83 -2.20
C TRP A 195 5.18 11.91 -1.14
N LEU A 196 6.07 12.88 -0.99
CA LEU A 196 5.89 14.04 -0.09
C LEU A 196 4.72 14.93 -0.51
N ASP A 197 4.51 15.13 -1.82
CA ASP A 197 3.38 15.94 -2.33
C ASP A 197 2.05 15.31 -1.93
N GLY A 198 1.99 13.96 -1.86
CA GLY A 198 0.84 13.22 -1.37
C GLY A 198 0.53 13.49 0.11
N ILE A 199 1.55 13.64 0.96
CA ILE A 199 1.37 13.98 2.38
C ILE A 199 0.85 15.41 2.51
N THR A 200 1.48 16.37 1.82
CA THR A 200 1.11 17.77 1.89
C THR A 200 -0.33 17.99 1.41
N SER A 201 -0.72 17.39 0.28
CA SER A 201 -2.09 17.48 -0.22
C SER A 201 -3.11 16.87 0.74
N SER A 202 -2.76 15.77 1.41
CA SER A 202 -3.66 15.15 2.39
C SER A 202 -3.83 16.00 3.65
N ILE A 203 -2.79 16.71 4.10
CA ILE A 203 -2.90 17.63 5.26
C ILE A 203 -3.86 18.77 4.92
N ASN A 204 -3.72 19.38 3.74
CA ASN A 204 -4.57 20.51 3.30
C ASN A 204 -6.05 20.12 3.08
N GLU A 205 -6.36 18.83 2.86
CA GLU A 205 -7.74 18.35 2.74
C GLU A 205 -8.43 18.14 4.11
N PHE A 206 -7.65 18.15 5.20
CA PHE A 206 -8.16 17.95 6.58
C PHE A 206 -8.24 19.25 7.41
N GLU A 207 -7.75 20.37 6.90
CA GLU A 207 -7.98 21.71 7.42
C GLU A 207 -9.29 22.28 6.90
#